data_2edf5f1dfce38ba3219c4cd25a532f2d
#
_entry.id   2edf5f1dfce38ba3219c4cd25a532f2d
#
_cell.length_a   1.000
_cell.length_b   1.000
_cell.length_c   1.000
_cell.angle_alpha   90.00
_cell.angle_beta   90.00
_cell.angle_gamma   90.00
#
_symmetry.space_group_name_H-M   'P 1'
#
loop_
_entity.id
_entity.type
_entity.pdbx_description
1 polymer ?
#
loop_
_entity_poly.entity_id
_entity_poly.type
_entity_poly.pdbx_seq_one_letter_code
_entity_poly.pdbx_strand_id
1 'polypeptide(L)'
;MQTDHLSNTFAALADPTRRAILARLASGEASVTELAEPFEMSMPAVSKHLKVLERAGLIARGREAQWRPCRLDAAPLKDVAGWIEHYRRFWDESFDRLDAYLLELKRKEKKHARKK
;
A
#
# COMPACT_ATOMS: atom_id res chain seq x y z
N MET A 1 20.70 4.36 -13.91
CA MET A 1 20.38 4.52 -12.48
C MET A 1 19.46 3.42 -12.01
N GLN A 2 19.85 2.73 -10.97
CA GLN A 2 18.96 1.73 -10.39
C GLN A 2 17.96 2.42 -9.46
N THR A 3 16.69 2.18 -9.72
CA THR A 3 15.61 2.67 -8.86
C THR A 3 15.40 1.63 -7.77
N ASP A 4 15.26 2.06 -6.52
CA ASP A 4 15.01 1.15 -5.43
C ASP A 4 13.58 0.59 -5.46
N HIS A 5 13.33 -0.48 -4.70
CA HIS A 5 12.02 -1.14 -4.67
C HIS A 5 10.89 -0.22 -4.21
N LEU A 6 11.15 0.63 -3.23
CA LEU A 6 10.15 1.56 -2.72
C LEU A 6 9.72 2.54 -3.81
N SER A 7 10.68 3.12 -4.54
CA SER A 7 10.39 4.03 -5.64
C SER A 7 9.62 3.33 -6.77
N ASN A 8 9.98 2.09 -7.09
CA ASN A 8 9.27 1.29 -8.09
C ASN A 8 7.82 1.05 -7.68
N THR A 9 7.59 0.76 -6.41
CA THR A 9 6.24 0.58 -5.87
C THR A 9 5.43 1.87 -5.99
N PHE A 10 5.99 3.00 -5.59
CA PHE A 10 5.31 4.29 -5.71
C PHE A 10 4.99 4.63 -7.16
N ALA A 11 5.92 4.38 -8.09
CA ALA A 11 5.67 4.62 -9.50
C ALA A 11 4.50 3.79 -10.03
N ALA A 12 4.44 2.51 -9.62
CA ALA A 12 3.34 1.63 -10.02
C ALA A 12 2.00 2.10 -9.41
N LEU A 13 2.01 2.63 -8.20
CA LEU A 13 0.82 3.12 -7.52
C LEU A 13 0.37 4.52 -7.97
N ALA A 14 1.19 5.20 -8.76
CA ALA A 14 0.90 6.57 -9.20
C ALA A 14 -0.26 6.66 -10.19
N ASP A 15 -0.68 5.56 -10.78
CA ASP A 15 -1.74 5.52 -11.78
C ASP A 15 -3.06 5.01 -11.16
N PRO A 16 -4.19 5.72 -11.38
CA PRO A 16 -5.47 5.32 -10.79
C PRO A 16 -6.00 3.97 -11.31
N THR A 17 -5.75 3.65 -12.58
CA THR A 17 -6.15 2.35 -13.14
C THR A 17 -5.42 1.21 -12.44
N ARG A 18 -4.13 1.37 -12.23
CA ARG A 18 -3.34 0.35 -11.53
C ARG A 18 -3.79 0.17 -10.08
N ARG A 19 -4.11 1.27 -9.39
CA ARG A 19 -4.68 1.17 -8.03
C ARG A 19 -6.03 0.44 -8.02
N ALA A 20 -6.88 0.69 -9.02
CA ALA A 20 -8.16 0.01 -9.16
C ALA A 20 -8.00 -1.49 -9.42
N ILE A 21 -7.00 -1.87 -10.22
CA ILE A 21 -6.66 -3.28 -10.47
C ILE A 21 -6.25 -3.95 -9.14
N LEU A 22 -5.38 -3.32 -8.38
CA LEU A 22 -4.95 -3.87 -7.08
C LEU A 22 -6.12 -4.01 -6.11
N ALA A 23 -7.03 -3.03 -6.08
CA ALA A 23 -8.22 -3.09 -5.23
C ALA A 23 -9.11 -4.28 -5.60
N ARG A 24 -9.27 -4.56 -6.89
CA ARG A 24 -10.01 -5.73 -7.36
C ARG A 24 -9.31 -7.05 -6.91
N LEU A 25 -8.00 -7.11 -7.05
CA LEU A 25 -7.22 -8.28 -6.67
C LEU A 25 -7.18 -8.52 -5.16
N ALA A 26 -7.43 -7.48 -4.36
CA ALA A 26 -7.51 -7.63 -2.90
C ALA A 26 -8.68 -8.52 -2.48
N SER A 27 -9.71 -8.66 -3.32
CA SER A 27 -10.85 -9.54 -3.04
C SER A 27 -10.69 -10.94 -3.63
N GLY A 28 -9.58 -11.23 -4.31
CA GLY A 28 -9.29 -12.54 -4.87
C GLY A 28 -8.64 -12.45 -6.23
N GLU A 29 -8.02 -13.55 -6.67
CA GLU A 29 -7.38 -13.59 -7.98
C GLU A 29 -8.40 -13.39 -9.11
N ALA A 30 -7.93 -12.88 -10.24
CA ALA A 30 -8.75 -12.60 -11.40
C ALA A 30 -7.92 -12.77 -12.68
N SER A 31 -8.59 -13.14 -13.76
CA SER A 31 -7.99 -13.20 -15.08
C SER A 31 -7.82 -11.79 -15.66
N VAL A 32 -6.98 -11.66 -16.69
CA VAL A 32 -6.81 -10.40 -17.40
C VAL A 32 -8.14 -9.89 -17.95
N THR A 33 -8.97 -10.76 -18.49
CA THR A 33 -10.29 -10.42 -19.03
C THR A 33 -11.20 -9.84 -17.93
N GLU A 34 -11.23 -10.49 -16.76
CA GLU A 34 -12.00 -10.00 -15.62
C GLU A 34 -11.52 -8.63 -15.15
N LEU A 35 -10.20 -8.43 -15.13
CA LEU A 35 -9.61 -7.16 -14.72
C LEU A 35 -9.90 -6.03 -15.72
N ALA A 36 -9.98 -6.36 -17.02
CA ALA A 36 -10.23 -5.39 -18.07
C ALA A 36 -11.69 -4.93 -18.13
N GLU A 37 -12.62 -5.78 -17.69
CA GLU A 37 -14.04 -5.58 -17.84
C GLU A 37 -14.56 -4.20 -17.38
N PRO A 38 -14.20 -3.69 -16.19
CA PRO A 38 -14.72 -2.38 -15.72
C PRO A 38 -14.05 -1.18 -16.38
N PHE A 39 -13.06 -1.36 -17.24
CA PHE A 39 -12.33 -0.26 -17.85
C PHE A 39 -12.67 -0.12 -19.33
N GLU A 40 -12.83 1.13 -19.79
CA GLU A 40 -12.95 1.43 -21.21
C GLU A 40 -11.58 1.54 -21.84
N MET A 41 -10.85 0.43 -21.84
CA MET A 41 -9.47 0.39 -22.33
C MET A 41 -9.28 -0.84 -23.19
N SER A 42 -8.36 -0.75 -24.16
CA SER A 42 -7.98 -1.89 -24.97
C SER A 42 -7.24 -2.94 -24.12
N MET A 43 -7.29 -4.18 -24.55
CA MET A 43 -6.55 -5.25 -23.87
C MET A 43 -5.04 -4.98 -23.83
N PRO A 44 -4.40 -4.47 -24.91
CA PRO A 44 -3.00 -4.09 -24.82
C PRO A 44 -2.71 -3.03 -23.75
N ALA A 45 -3.60 -2.05 -23.57
CA ALA A 45 -3.44 -1.04 -22.52
C ALA A 45 -3.52 -1.64 -21.13
N VAL A 46 -4.48 -2.52 -20.88
CA VAL A 46 -4.59 -3.26 -19.62
C VAL A 46 -3.33 -4.09 -19.38
N SER A 47 -2.85 -4.79 -20.40
CA SER A 47 -1.64 -5.62 -20.30
C SER A 47 -0.41 -4.79 -19.93
N LYS A 48 -0.29 -3.57 -20.43
CA LYS A 48 0.81 -2.67 -20.04
C LYS A 48 0.76 -2.32 -18.56
N HIS A 49 -0.43 -2.02 -18.03
CA HIS A 49 -0.59 -1.76 -16.61
C HIS A 49 -0.23 -2.98 -15.76
N LEU A 50 -0.63 -4.17 -16.20
CA LEU A 50 -0.30 -5.41 -15.50
C LEU A 50 1.20 -5.68 -15.49
N LYS A 51 1.91 -5.38 -16.59
CA LYS A 51 3.37 -5.52 -16.65
C LYS A 51 4.07 -4.60 -15.66
N VAL A 52 3.60 -3.36 -15.54
CA VAL A 52 4.15 -2.41 -14.56
C VAL A 52 3.98 -2.94 -13.15
N LEU A 53 2.79 -3.42 -12.81
CA LEU A 53 2.50 -4.00 -11.50
C LEU A 53 3.33 -5.25 -11.23
N GLU A 54 3.48 -6.12 -12.22
CA GLU A 54 4.27 -7.33 -12.10
C GLU A 54 5.76 -7.03 -11.88
N ARG A 55 6.32 -6.08 -12.61
CA ARG A 55 7.72 -5.65 -12.45
C ARG A 55 7.98 -5.03 -11.09
N ALA A 56 6.99 -4.35 -10.53
CA ALA A 56 7.08 -3.79 -9.19
C ALA A 56 6.87 -4.84 -8.08
N GLY A 57 6.54 -6.08 -8.45
CA GLY A 57 6.30 -7.15 -7.50
C GLY A 57 4.96 -7.07 -6.78
N LEU A 58 4.04 -6.24 -7.29
CA LEU A 58 2.71 -6.06 -6.67
C LEU A 58 1.70 -7.12 -7.08
N ILE A 59 1.93 -7.78 -8.20
CA ILE A 59 1.12 -8.91 -8.65
C ILE A 59 2.00 -10.07 -9.09
N ALA A 60 1.47 -11.26 -8.94
CA ALA A 60 2.06 -12.48 -9.48
C ALA A 60 1.09 -13.10 -10.48
N ARG A 61 1.62 -13.75 -11.50
CA ARG A 61 0.81 -14.43 -12.52
C ARG A 61 0.87 -15.94 -12.30
N GLY A 62 -0.30 -16.58 -12.32
CA GLY A 62 -0.40 -18.04 -12.26
C GLY A 62 0.19 -18.68 -13.52
N ARG A 63 0.55 -19.97 -13.41
CA ARG A 63 1.17 -20.75 -14.50
C ARG A 63 0.23 -21.71 -15.19
N GLU A 64 -1.06 -21.64 -14.89
CA GLU A 64 -2.02 -22.54 -15.53
C GLU A 64 -2.16 -22.19 -17.01
N ALA A 65 -2.07 -23.21 -17.87
CA ALA A 65 -1.75 -23.06 -19.29
C ALA A 65 -2.70 -22.16 -20.09
N GLN A 66 -3.97 -22.10 -19.78
CA GLN A 66 -4.97 -21.32 -20.52
C GLN A 66 -5.60 -20.21 -19.69
N TRP A 67 -5.53 -20.32 -18.38
CA TRP A 67 -6.04 -19.34 -17.46
C TRP A 67 -4.91 -18.89 -16.55
N ARG A 68 -4.36 -17.73 -16.84
CA ARG A 68 -3.24 -17.18 -16.09
C ARG A 68 -3.77 -16.10 -15.14
N PRO A 69 -4.28 -16.50 -13.97
CA PRO A 69 -4.84 -15.52 -13.05
C PRO A 69 -3.76 -14.63 -12.48
N CYS A 70 -4.14 -13.38 -12.22
CA CYS A 70 -3.31 -12.42 -11.50
C CYS A 70 -3.67 -12.51 -10.01
N ARG A 71 -2.67 -12.46 -9.16
CA ARG A 71 -2.84 -12.45 -7.70
C ARG A 71 -2.12 -11.24 -7.14
N LEU A 72 -2.71 -10.63 -6.11
CA LEU A 72 -2.04 -9.58 -5.36
C LEU A 72 -0.87 -10.17 -4.58
N ASP A 73 0.29 -9.53 -4.70
CA ASP A 73 1.40 -9.74 -3.77
C ASP A 73 1.54 -8.47 -2.94
N ALA A 74 1.16 -8.56 -1.67
CA ALA A 74 1.11 -7.39 -0.78
C ALA A 74 2.46 -7.02 -0.18
N ALA A 75 3.54 -7.77 -0.43
CA ALA A 75 4.84 -7.50 0.17
C ALA A 75 5.35 -6.08 -0.13
N PRO A 76 5.29 -5.57 -1.37
CA PRO A 76 5.70 -4.18 -1.62
C PRO A 76 4.82 -3.15 -0.91
N LEU A 77 3.52 -3.43 -0.74
CA LEU A 77 2.62 -2.55 0.00
C LEU A 77 2.98 -2.52 1.50
N LYS A 78 3.41 -3.64 2.04
CA LYS A 78 3.88 -3.72 3.42
C LYS A 78 5.12 -2.83 3.62
N ASP A 79 6.02 -2.80 2.65
CA ASP A 79 7.20 -1.93 2.69
C ASP A 79 6.81 -0.45 2.67
N VAL A 80 5.82 -0.08 1.83
CA VAL A 80 5.26 1.28 1.80
C VAL A 80 4.66 1.63 3.15
N ALA A 81 3.87 0.74 3.73
CA ALA A 81 3.25 0.94 5.03
C ALA A 81 4.31 1.15 6.12
N GLY A 82 5.38 0.37 6.09
CA GLY A 82 6.50 0.52 7.03
C GLY A 82 7.20 1.87 6.91
N TRP A 83 7.39 2.35 5.69
CA TRP A 83 7.97 3.67 5.45
C TRP A 83 7.06 4.78 5.96
N ILE A 84 5.76 4.71 5.65
CA ILE A 84 4.76 5.69 6.06
C ILE A 84 4.64 5.73 7.59
N GLU A 85 4.82 4.61 8.27
CA GLU A 85 4.72 4.50 9.72
C GLU A 85 5.63 5.49 10.46
N HIS A 86 6.77 5.85 9.86
CA HIS A 86 7.69 6.85 10.43
C HIS A 86 7.04 8.23 10.57
N TYR A 87 6.00 8.52 9.80
CA TYR A 87 5.35 9.83 9.75
C TYR A 87 3.96 9.82 10.39
N ARG A 88 3.50 8.67 10.85
CA ARG A 88 2.14 8.45 11.35
C ARG A 88 1.76 9.42 12.46
N ARG A 89 2.68 9.76 13.34
CA ARG A 89 2.45 10.68 14.46
C ARG A 89 2.00 12.08 14.02
N PHE A 90 2.25 12.45 12.76
CA PHE A 90 1.89 13.78 12.24
C PHE A 90 0.41 13.91 11.87
N TRP A 91 -0.33 12.79 11.79
CA TRP A 91 -1.73 12.81 11.42
C TRP A 91 -2.61 11.88 12.25
N ASP A 92 -2.05 11.05 13.12
CA ASP A 92 -2.80 10.04 13.87
C ASP A 92 -3.29 10.61 15.20
N GLU A 93 -4.59 10.69 15.39
CA GLU A 93 -5.24 11.14 16.64
C GLU A 93 -4.84 10.28 17.84
N SER A 94 -4.54 8.98 17.63
CA SER A 94 -4.08 8.09 18.68
C SER A 94 -2.76 8.55 19.28
N PHE A 95 -1.84 9.03 18.42
CA PHE A 95 -0.58 9.60 18.87
C PHE A 95 -0.81 10.93 19.61
N ASP A 96 -1.71 11.77 19.13
CA ASP A 96 -2.07 13.02 19.79
C ASP A 96 -2.62 12.77 21.18
N ARG A 97 -3.48 11.76 21.33
CA ARG A 97 -4.02 11.37 22.64
C ARG A 97 -2.94 10.83 23.58
N LEU A 98 -2.00 10.07 23.04
CA LEU A 98 -0.89 9.56 23.82
C LEU A 98 0.02 10.69 24.29
N ASP A 99 0.35 11.65 23.40
CA ASP A 99 1.15 12.80 23.74
C ASP A 99 0.49 13.63 24.85
N ALA A 100 -0.81 13.88 24.74
CA ALA A 100 -1.57 14.59 25.76
C ALA A 100 -1.54 13.86 27.12
N TYR A 101 -1.69 12.53 27.09
CA TYR A 101 -1.64 11.68 28.28
C TYR A 101 -0.24 11.75 28.94
N LEU A 102 0.82 11.68 28.14
CA LEU A 102 2.18 11.76 28.66
C LEU A 102 2.49 13.12 29.28
N LEU A 103 1.99 14.20 28.67
CA LEU A 103 2.13 15.55 29.22
C LEU A 103 1.40 15.67 30.57
N GLU A 104 0.22 15.08 30.67
CA GLU A 104 -0.54 15.09 31.92
C GLU A 104 0.17 14.29 33.01
N LEU A 105 0.74 13.15 32.69
CA LEU A 105 1.54 12.37 33.65
C LEU A 105 2.75 13.15 34.15
N LYS A 106 3.46 13.83 33.27
CA LYS A 106 4.60 14.69 33.65
C LYS A 106 4.17 15.82 34.57
N ARG A 107 3.01 16.42 34.29
CA ARG A 107 2.46 17.48 35.14
C ARG A 107 2.13 16.95 36.53
N LYS A 108 1.54 15.77 36.63
CA LYS A 108 1.23 15.11 37.91
C LYS A 108 2.47 14.77 38.68
N GLU A 109 3.52 14.31 38.03
CA GLU A 109 4.82 14.03 38.65
C GLU A 109 5.43 15.27 39.27
N LYS A 110 5.45 16.39 38.52
CA LYS A 110 5.95 17.68 39.03
C LYS A 110 5.15 18.16 40.25
N LYS A 111 3.83 18.02 40.18
CA LYS A 111 2.95 18.41 41.27
C LYS A 111 3.19 17.56 42.52
N HIS A 112 3.40 16.26 42.36
CA HIS A 112 3.71 15.34 43.43
C HIS A 112 5.07 15.61 44.07
N ALA A 113 6.09 15.89 43.23
CA ALA A 113 7.43 16.25 43.70
C ALA A 113 7.44 17.54 44.50
N ARG A 114 6.60 18.53 44.16
CA ARG A 114 6.49 19.80 44.88
C ARG A 114 5.87 19.68 46.27
N LYS A 115 5.10 18.61 46.50
CA LYS A 115 4.44 18.38 47.79
C LYS A 115 5.34 17.71 48.83
N LYS A 116 6.54 17.35 48.42
CA LYS A 116 7.55 16.86 49.36
C LYS A 116 8.41 18.04 49.83
#